data_d30ee981481660ce53bedc40dd953f0b
#
_entry.id   d30ee981481660ce53bedc40dd953f0b
#
_cell.length_a   1.000
_cell.length_b   1.000
_cell.length_c   1.000
_cell.angle_alpha   90.00
_cell.angle_beta   90.00
_cell.angle_gamma   90.00
#
_symmetry.space_group_name_H-M   'P 1'
#
loop_
_entity.id
_entity.type
_entity.pdbx_description
1 polymer ?
#
loop_
_entity_poly.entity_id
_entity_poly.type
_entity_poly.pdbx_seq_one_letter_code
_entity_poly.pdbx_strand_id
1 'polypeptide(L)'
;EHKFKILGIVCDGLWGLPQALSRYKVQYCQFHQVKTVDEYLTKNPQTDAGKELQKIAHLLCHTDKESFIGMLDMWYEEWGEWLKHRTLDRKTGKKSYTHQRVRSAYFSIKRHMRWLWTWYDTPDTPIPNTNNILEAINTDLKTKLRVHNGMSKRYRKLFMDEYFRLKWK
;
A
#
# COMPACT_ATOMS: atom_id res chain seq x y z
N GLU A 1 -19.35 4.56 -28.57
CA GLU A 1 -18.86 4.72 -27.19
C GLU A 1 -18.80 3.35 -26.51
N HIS A 2 -17.59 2.87 -26.20
CA HIS A 2 -17.45 1.65 -25.40
C HIS A 2 -17.79 1.98 -23.94
N LYS A 3 -18.91 1.50 -23.44
CA LYS A 3 -19.31 1.63 -22.05
C LYS A 3 -18.57 0.56 -21.24
N PHE A 4 -17.49 0.94 -20.57
CA PHE A 4 -16.80 0.06 -19.61
C PHE A 4 -17.54 0.04 -18.28
N LYS A 5 -17.76 -1.17 -17.73
CA LYS A 5 -18.24 -1.36 -16.36
C LYS A 5 -17.04 -1.48 -15.43
N ILE A 6 -16.83 -0.52 -14.54
CA ILE A 6 -15.80 -0.60 -13.51
C ILE A 6 -16.30 -1.56 -12.43
N LEU A 7 -15.63 -2.70 -12.26
CA LEU A 7 -15.96 -3.72 -11.25
C LEU A 7 -15.29 -3.41 -9.90
N GLY A 8 -14.09 -2.85 -9.93
CA GLY A 8 -13.32 -2.49 -8.75
C GLY A 8 -12.10 -1.65 -9.13
N ILE A 9 -11.47 -1.06 -8.14
CA ILE A 9 -10.29 -0.19 -8.32
C ILE A 9 -9.23 -0.61 -7.32
N VAL A 10 -8.01 -0.88 -7.82
CA VAL A 10 -6.83 -1.08 -6.96
C VAL A 10 -6.03 0.23 -6.94
N CYS A 11 -5.69 0.72 -5.76
CA CYS A 11 -4.93 1.97 -5.61
C CYS A 11 -3.77 1.80 -4.61
N ASP A 12 -2.79 2.70 -4.71
CA ASP A 12 -1.59 2.75 -3.87
C ASP A 12 -1.76 3.53 -2.56
N GLY A 13 -2.99 3.95 -2.25
CA GLY A 13 -3.32 4.57 -0.98
C GLY A 13 -2.88 6.02 -0.83
N LEU A 14 -2.77 6.76 -1.93
CA LEU A 14 -2.67 8.21 -1.84
C LEU A 14 -3.77 8.75 -0.93
N TRP A 15 -3.40 9.62 0.00
CA TRP A 15 -4.32 10.14 1.02
C TRP A 15 -5.61 10.69 0.41
N GLY A 16 -6.76 10.24 0.94
CA GLY A 16 -8.09 10.62 0.45
C GLY A 16 -8.59 9.86 -0.78
N LEU A 17 -7.73 9.16 -1.53
CA LEU A 17 -8.11 8.46 -2.75
C LEU A 17 -9.12 7.33 -2.51
N PRO A 18 -8.94 6.43 -1.53
CA PRO A 18 -9.95 5.39 -1.25
C PRO A 18 -11.31 5.97 -0.86
N GLN A 19 -11.33 7.10 -0.14
CA GLN A 19 -12.56 7.79 0.23
C GLN A 19 -13.25 8.43 -0.98
N ALA A 20 -12.48 9.10 -1.83
CA ALA A 20 -13.01 9.71 -3.05
C ALA A 20 -13.60 8.69 -4.03
N LEU A 21 -13.08 7.45 -4.00
CA LEU A 21 -13.52 6.34 -4.84
C LEU A 21 -14.54 5.42 -4.15
N SER A 22 -15.08 5.82 -3.00
CA SER A 22 -15.96 4.99 -2.14
C SER A 22 -17.22 4.43 -2.82
N ARG A 23 -17.66 5.02 -3.95
CA ARG A 23 -18.73 4.50 -4.79
C ARG A 23 -18.38 3.20 -5.53
N TYR A 24 -17.11 2.82 -5.55
CA TYR A 24 -16.62 1.59 -6.15
C TYR A 24 -16.08 0.65 -5.07
N LYS A 25 -15.91 -0.63 -5.42
CA LYS A 25 -15.11 -1.56 -4.61
C LYS A 25 -13.65 -1.14 -4.71
N VAL A 26 -13.09 -0.61 -3.63
CA VAL A 26 -11.71 -0.14 -3.60
C VAL A 26 -10.84 -1.14 -2.86
N GLN A 27 -9.79 -1.62 -3.51
CA GLN A 27 -8.71 -2.41 -2.93
C GLN A 27 -7.48 -1.52 -2.73
N TYR A 28 -6.99 -1.44 -1.52
CA TYR A 28 -5.67 -0.88 -1.26
C TYR A 28 -4.61 -1.92 -1.61
N CYS A 29 -3.64 -1.54 -2.44
CA CYS A 29 -2.57 -2.44 -2.85
C CYS A 29 -1.79 -2.96 -1.63
N GLN A 30 -1.85 -4.27 -1.38
CA GLN A 30 -1.17 -4.88 -0.23
C GLN A 30 0.35 -4.69 -0.29
N PHE A 31 0.95 -4.74 -1.48
CA PHE A 31 2.38 -4.48 -1.66
C PHE A 31 2.77 -3.06 -1.21
N HIS A 32 1.96 -2.05 -1.54
CA HIS A 32 2.21 -0.68 -1.08
C HIS A 32 2.02 -0.54 0.44
N GLN A 33 1.13 -1.31 1.05
CA GLN A 33 1.03 -1.34 2.51
C GLN A 33 2.29 -1.91 3.16
N VAL A 34 2.82 -3.01 2.63
CA VAL A 34 4.10 -3.58 3.09
C VAL A 34 5.22 -2.54 2.97
N LYS A 35 5.34 -1.92 1.80
CA LYS A 35 6.32 -0.86 1.57
C LYS A 35 6.19 0.30 2.56
N THR A 36 4.97 0.74 2.86
CA THR A 36 4.69 1.79 3.86
C THR A 36 5.18 1.37 5.26
N VAL A 37 4.98 0.11 5.65
CA VAL A 37 5.50 -0.42 6.91
C VAL A 37 7.03 -0.41 6.91
N ASP A 38 7.67 -0.85 5.84
CA ASP A 38 9.14 -0.84 5.70
C ASP A 38 9.72 0.58 5.73
N GLU A 39 9.02 1.58 5.18
CA GLU A 39 9.41 2.99 5.27
C GLU A 39 9.39 3.51 6.71
N TYR A 40 8.38 3.11 7.51
CA TYR A 40 8.34 3.44 8.92
C TYR A 40 9.41 2.71 9.74
N LEU A 41 9.57 1.40 9.55
CA LEU A 41 10.43 0.54 10.37
C LEU A 41 11.89 0.55 9.92
N THR A 42 12.19 0.96 8.69
CA THR A 42 13.46 0.76 7.98
C THR A 42 13.71 -0.72 7.63
N LYS A 43 14.75 -0.98 6.82
CA LYS A 43 15.11 -2.35 6.43
C LYS A 43 15.56 -3.23 7.61
N ASN A 44 16.10 -2.62 8.67
CA ASN A 44 16.59 -3.32 9.86
C ASN A 44 16.02 -2.66 11.12
N PRO A 45 14.80 -3.02 11.55
CA PRO A 45 14.24 -2.53 12.79
C PRO A 45 15.11 -2.90 13.98
N GLN A 46 15.33 -1.95 14.89
CA GLN A 46 16.21 -2.18 16.05
C GLN A 46 15.49 -2.78 17.26
N THR A 47 14.16 -2.68 17.28
CA THR A 47 13.33 -3.20 18.37
C THR A 47 12.69 -4.53 17.97
N ASP A 48 12.48 -5.43 18.93
CA ASP A 48 11.85 -6.72 18.64
C ASP A 48 10.40 -6.53 18.17
N ALA A 49 9.65 -5.62 18.80
CA ALA A 49 8.33 -5.20 18.30
C ALA A 49 8.35 -4.78 16.82
N GLY A 50 9.36 -4.03 16.40
CA GLY A 50 9.50 -3.60 15.00
C GLY A 50 9.83 -4.76 14.07
N LYS A 51 10.73 -5.68 14.49
CA LYS A 51 11.10 -6.87 13.70
C LYS A 51 9.91 -7.80 13.49
N GLU A 52 9.15 -8.04 14.54
CA GLU A 52 7.95 -8.89 14.50
C GLU A 52 6.86 -8.26 13.62
N LEU A 53 6.56 -6.98 13.81
CA LEU A 53 5.57 -6.28 12.99
C LEU A 53 5.95 -6.29 11.51
N GLN A 54 7.24 -6.15 11.19
CA GLN A 54 7.73 -6.24 9.81
C GLN A 54 7.49 -7.63 9.22
N LYS A 55 7.80 -8.70 9.97
CA LYS A 55 7.52 -10.08 9.54
C LYS A 55 6.03 -10.28 9.27
N ILE A 56 5.16 -9.82 10.17
CA ILE A 56 3.70 -9.90 9.97
C ILE A 56 3.29 -9.13 8.71
N ALA A 57 3.79 -7.90 8.53
CA ALA A 57 3.46 -7.10 7.35
C ALA A 57 3.88 -7.78 6.04
N HIS A 58 5.04 -8.46 6.01
CA HIS A 58 5.51 -9.19 4.83
C HIS A 58 4.65 -10.41 4.49
N LEU A 59 3.88 -10.95 5.43
CA LEU A 59 2.92 -12.02 5.17
C LEU A 59 1.62 -11.52 4.53
N LEU A 60 1.34 -10.21 4.52
CA LEU A 60 0.07 -9.63 4.07
C LEU A 60 -0.36 -10.10 2.67
N CYS A 61 0.58 -10.26 1.75
CA CYS A 61 0.28 -10.68 0.38
C CYS A 61 0.15 -12.20 0.22
N HIS A 62 0.45 -12.98 1.26
CA HIS A 62 0.64 -14.43 1.19
C HIS A 62 -0.22 -15.22 2.19
N THR A 63 -1.07 -14.56 2.95
CA THR A 63 -1.94 -15.18 3.96
C THR A 63 -3.39 -14.78 3.74
N ASP A 64 -4.31 -15.45 4.43
CA ASP A 64 -5.72 -15.08 4.48
C ASP A 64 -5.98 -13.95 5.50
N LYS A 65 -7.20 -13.40 5.42
CA LYS A 65 -7.62 -12.24 6.21
C LYS A 65 -7.63 -12.56 7.72
N GLU A 66 -8.19 -13.69 8.08
CA GLU A 66 -8.40 -14.11 9.46
C GLU A 66 -7.07 -14.36 10.15
N SER A 67 -6.17 -15.09 9.51
CA SER A 67 -4.81 -15.35 10.01
C SER A 67 -4.01 -14.07 10.17
N PHE A 68 -4.10 -13.15 9.19
CA PHE A 68 -3.39 -11.86 9.28
C PHE A 68 -3.89 -11.01 10.45
N ILE A 69 -5.21 -10.91 10.61
CA ILE A 69 -5.81 -10.16 11.73
C ILE A 69 -5.40 -10.78 13.06
N GLY A 70 -5.45 -12.11 13.18
CA GLY A 70 -5.05 -12.82 14.40
C GLY A 70 -3.60 -12.54 14.79
N MET A 71 -2.66 -12.63 13.83
CA MET A 71 -1.25 -12.29 14.08
C MET A 71 -1.08 -10.83 14.51
N LEU A 72 -1.80 -9.90 13.91
CA LEU A 72 -1.70 -8.48 14.22
C LEU A 72 -2.30 -8.15 15.61
N ASP A 73 -3.38 -8.83 15.98
CA ASP A 73 -4.02 -8.65 17.28
C ASP A 73 -3.16 -9.27 18.41
N MET A 74 -2.59 -10.46 18.23
CA MET A 74 -1.62 -11.05 19.16
C MET A 74 -0.40 -10.12 19.36
N TRP A 75 0.14 -9.57 18.29
CA TRP A 75 1.22 -8.61 18.36
C TRP A 75 0.82 -7.36 19.18
N TYR A 76 -0.42 -6.88 19.01
CA TYR A 76 -0.89 -5.71 19.76
C TYR A 76 -1.18 -6.01 21.23
N GLU A 77 -1.61 -7.21 21.56
CA GLU A 77 -1.75 -7.66 22.94
C GLU A 77 -0.39 -7.61 23.67
N GLU A 78 0.68 -8.01 23.01
CA GLU A 78 2.02 -7.99 23.57
C GLU A 78 2.62 -6.58 23.64
N TRP A 79 2.53 -5.80 22.54
CA TRP A 79 3.27 -4.54 22.38
C TRP A 79 2.42 -3.29 22.56
N GLY A 80 1.11 -3.40 22.70
CA GLY A 80 0.18 -2.25 22.72
C GLY A 80 0.46 -1.24 23.83
N GLU A 81 0.77 -1.71 25.04
CA GLU A 81 1.13 -0.82 26.17
C GLU A 81 2.48 -0.15 25.93
N TRP A 82 3.46 -0.88 25.41
CA TRP A 82 4.77 -0.34 25.05
C TRP A 82 4.66 0.79 24.00
N LEU A 83 3.73 0.70 23.06
CA LEU A 83 3.48 1.77 22.07
C LEU A 83 2.91 3.06 22.69
N LYS A 84 2.39 3.02 23.90
CA LYS A 84 1.85 4.20 24.61
C LYS A 84 2.93 4.99 25.34
N HIS A 85 4.14 4.47 25.48
CA HIS A 85 5.23 5.15 26.15
C HIS A 85 5.52 6.51 25.48
N ARG A 86 5.72 7.52 26.32
CA ARG A 86 6.02 8.88 25.89
C ARG A 86 7.30 9.38 26.49
N THR A 87 8.08 10.09 25.71
CA THR A 87 9.30 10.77 26.13
C THR A 87 9.10 12.27 26.09
N LEU A 88 9.58 12.95 27.13
CA LEU A 88 9.62 14.40 27.19
C LEU A 88 10.93 14.89 26.59
N ASP A 89 10.85 15.69 25.54
CA ASP A 89 11.99 16.41 25.00
C ASP A 89 12.36 17.55 25.99
N ARG A 90 13.51 17.43 26.64
CA ARG A 90 13.99 18.38 27.63
C ARG A 90 14.26 19.78 27.06
N LYS A 91 14.52 19.89 25.77
CA LYS A 91 14.82 21.18 25.11
C LYS A 91 13.55 21.93 24.72
N THR A 92 12.54 21.20 24.24
CA THR A 92 11.31 21.81 23.69
C THR A 92 10.12 21.71 24.64
N GLY A 93 10.21 20.91 25.74
CA GLY A 93 9.10 20.61 26.64
C GLY A 93 7.97 19.77 25.98
N LYS A 94 8.13 19.30 24.76
CA LYS A 94 7.09 18.53 24.06
C LYS A 94 7.15 17.05 24.43
N LYS A 95 5.97 16.49 24.70
CA LYS A 95 5.81 15.02 24.87
C LYS A 95 5.54 14.38 23.52
N SER A 96 6.34 13.40 23.13
CA SER A 96 6.14 12.58 21.92
C SER A 96 6.10 11.10 22.28
N TYR A 97 5.53 10.27 21.38
CA TYR A 97 5.60 8.82 21.57
C TYR A 97 7.05 8.35 21.40
N THR A 98 7.55 7.59 22.37
CA THR A 98 8.92 7.04 22.36
C THR A 98 9.15 6.16 21.14
N HIS A 99 8.16 5.35 20.77
CA HIS A 99 8.22 4.37 19.70
C HIS A 99 7.38 4.80 18.48
N GLN A 100 7.47 6.07 18.12
CA GLN A 100 6.61 6.69 17.09
C GLN A 100 6.62 5.94 15.76
N ARG A 101 7.77 5.43 15.32
CA ARG A 101 7.90 4.74 14.02
C ARG A 101 7.14 3.41 14.01
N VAL A 102 7.34 2.56 15.04
CA VAL A 102 6.62 1.29 15.17
C VAL A 102 5.13 1.53 15.33
N ARG A 103 4.75 2.52 16.14
CA ARG A 103 3.37 2.96 16.31
C ARG A 103 2.74 3.39 14.98
N SER A 104 3.44 4.20 14.19
CA SER A 104 2.96 4.67 12.88
C SER A 104 2.78 3.53 11.89
N ALA A 105 3.71 2.57 11.88
CA ALA A 105 3.63 1.36 11.05
C ALA A 105 2.37 0.55 11.40
N TYR A 106 2.14 0.23 12.67
CA TYR A 106 0.96 -0.51 13.13
C TYR A 106 -0.34 0.21 12.76
N PHE A 107 -0.46 1.50 13.11
CA PHE A 107 -1.68 2.25 12.85
C PHE A 107 -1.92 2.53 11.36
N SER A 108 -0.88 2.50 10.52
CA SER A 108 -1.07 2.53 9.07
C SER A 108 -1.82 1.29 8.57
N ILE A 109 -1.45 0.09 9.06
CA ILE A 109 -2.16 -1.16 8.74
C ILE A 109 -3.61 -1.09 9.24
N LYS A 110 -3.83 -0.76 10.51
CA LYS A 110 -5.19 -0.68 11.09
C LYS A 110 -6.08 0.32 10.35
N ARG A 111 -5.53 1.44 9.91
CA ARG A 111 -6.27 2.47 9.15
C ARG A 111 -6.74 1.96 7.80
N HIS A 112 -5.91 1.19 7.12
CA HIS A 112 -6.19 0.71 5.78
C HIS A 112 -6.87 -0.67 5.76
N MET A 113 -7.02 -1.31 6.92
CA MET A 113 -7.53 -2.68 7.06
C MET A 113 -8.80 -2.94 6.25
N ARG A 114 -9.76 -2.02 6.28
CA ARG A 114 -11.04 -2.16 5.57
C ARG A 114 -10.91 -2.22 4.03
N TRP A 115 -9.79 -1.75 3.46
CA TRP A 115 -9.55 -1.77 2.02
C TRP A 115 -8.50 -2.79 1.60
N LEU A 116 -7.71 -3.34 2.56
CA LEU A 116 -6.69 -4.34 2.27
C LEU A 116 -7.27 -5.69 1.86
N TRP A 117 -8.52 -5.95 2.20
CA TRP A 117 -9.17 -7.25 2.01
C TRP A 117 -10.40 -7.19 1.11
N THR A 118 -10.61 -6.11 0.36
CA THR A 118 -11.74 -5.99 -0.58
C THR A 118 -11.74 -7.13 -1.60
N TRP A 119 -10.57 -7.52 -2.11
CA TRP A 119 -10.42 -8.65 -3.03
C TRP A 119 -10.86 -9.97 -2.41
N TYR A 120 -10.59 -10.18 -1.13
CA TYR A 120 -10.95 -11.37 -0.37
C TYR A 120 -12.46 -11.39 -0.04
N ASP A 121 -13.00 -10.26 0.39
CA ASP A 121 -14.40 -10.09 0.77
C ASP A 121 -15.37 -10.08 -0.44
N THR A 122 -14.84 -10.03 -1.68
CA THR A 122 -15.65 -9.95 -2.90
C THR A 122 -15.19 -10.98 -3.95
N PRO A 123 -15.32 -12.30 -3.66
CA PRO A 123 -14.80 -13.36 -4.52
C PRO A 123 -15.41 -13.37 -5.94
N ASP A 124 -16.66 -12.90 -6.07
CA ASP A 124 -17.35 -12.79 -7.38
C ASP A 124 -16.82 -11.62 -8.25
N THR A 125 -15.90 -10.82 -7.73
CA THR A 125 -15.34 -9.70 -8.46
C THR A 125 -13.83 -9.88 -8.58
N PRO A 126 -13.26 -10.02 -9.79
CA PRO A 126 -11.84 -10.31 -10.00
C PRO A 126 -10.99 -9.07 -9.73
N ILE A 127 -10.89 -8.65 -8.47
CA ILE A 127 -10.04 -7.55 -8.03
C ILE A 127 -8.73 -8.14 -7.52
N PRO A 128 -7.56 -7.81 -8.08
CA PRO A 128 -6.28 -8.29 -7.56
C PRO A 128 -5.94 -7.59 -6.23
N ASN A 129 -5.19 -8.28 -5.36
CA ASN A 129 -4.72 -7.72 -4.09
C ASN A 129 -3.57 -6.70 -4.25
N THR A 130 -2.92 -6.69 -5.42
CA THR A 130 -1.82 -5.78 -5.74
C THR A 130 -1.99 -5.16 -7.11
N ASN A 131 -1.30 -4.05 -7.38
CA ASN A 131 -1.24 -3.38 -8.69
C ASN A 131 0.07 -3.65 -9.45
N ASN A 132 0.79 -4.71 -9.11
CA ASN A 132 2.11 -5.04 -9.68
C ASN A 132 2.10 -5.10 -11.21
N ILE A 133 1.03 -5.59 -11.82
CA ILE A 133 0.89 -5.63 -13.29
C ILE A 133 0.92 -4.21 -13.86
N LEU A 134 0.18 -3.29 -13.28
CA LEU A 134 0.16 -1.89 -13.73
C LEU A 134 1.53 -1.22 -13.53
N GLU A 135 2.22 -1.53 -12.42
CA GLU A 135 3.57 -1.01 -12.18
C GLU A 135 4.59 -1.54 -13.17
N ALA A 136 4.51 -2.82 -13.54
CA ALA A 136 5.36 -3.40 -14.57
C ALA A 136 5.12 -2.73 -15.94
N ILE A 137 3.86 -2.51 -16.33
CA ILE A 137 3.48 -1.81 -17.55
C ILE A 137 4.00 -0.37 -17.54
N ASN A 138 3.82 0.35 -16.44
CA ASN A 138 4.31 1.72 -16.30
C ASN A 138 5.84 1.80 -16.34
N THR A 139 6.54 0.83 -15.79
CA THR A 139 8.01 0.75 -15.82
C THR A 139 8.51 0.51 -17.23
N ASP A 140 7.91 -0.43 -17.96
CA ASP A 140 8.23 -0.70 -19.37
C ASP A 140 7.98 0.55 -20.25
N LEU A 141 6.81 1.19 -20.08
CA LEU A 141 6.49 2.44 -20.80
C LEU A 141 7.51 3.55 -20.48
N LYS A 142 7.84 3.77 -19.22
CA LYS A 142 8.83 4.79 -18.82
C LYS A 142 10.21 4.50 -19.42
N THR A 143 10.62 3.24 -19.45
CA THR A 143 11.89 2.82 -20.06
C THR A 143 11.91 3.14 -21.54
N LYS A 144 10.86 2.79 -22.28
CA LYS A 144 10.73 3.11 -23.71
C LYS A 144 10.72 4.61 -23.97
N LEU A 145 10.00 5.40 -23.17
CA LEU A 145 9.98 6.85 -23.28
C LEU A 145 11.34 7.51 -22.98
N ARG A 146 12.17 6.92 -22.11
CA ARG A 146 13.54 7.40 -21.84
C ARG A 146 14.47 7.18 -23.02
N VAL A 147 14.35 6.05 -23.71
CA VAL A 147 15.11 5.78 -24.94
C VAL A 147 14.80 6.81 -26.01
N HIS A 148 13.58 7.34 -26.02
CA HIS A 148 13.09 8.34 -26.98
C HIS A 148 12.90 9.73 -26.35
N ASN A 149 13.85 10.18 -25.55
CA ASN A 149 13.72 11.41 -24.75
C ASN A 149 13.57 12.71 -25.57
N GLY A 150 13.91 12.71 -26.86
CA GLY A 150 13.75 13.84 -27.78
C GLY A 150 12.34 14.01 -28.39
N MET A 151 11.36 13.15 -28.04
CA MET A 151 10.01 13.26 -28.59
C MET A 151 9.30 14.53 -28.14
N SER A 152 8.63 15.22 -29.09
CA SER A 152 7.71 16.31 -28.77
C SER A 152 6.52 15.80 -27.93
N LYS A 153 5.83 16.71 -27.24
CA LYS A 153 4.63 16.34 -26.42
C LYS A 153 3.57 15.61 -27.25
N ARG A 154 3.36 16.02 -28.52
CA ARG A 154 2.41 15.40 -29.44
C ARG A 154 2.80 13.95 -29.77
N TYR A 155 4.04 13.71 -30.14
CA TYR A 155 4.52 12.36 -30.47
C TYR A 155 4.58 11.46 -29.22
N ARG A 156 4.92 12.01 -28.05
CA ARG A 156 4.86 11.26 -26.80
C ARG A 156 3.44 10.76 -26.48
N LYS A 157 2.42 11.59 -26.71
CA LYS A 157 1.02 11.18 -26.54
C LYS A 157 0.65 10.06 -27.51
N LEU A 158 0.94 10.22 -28.80
CA LEU A 158 0.67 9.20 -29.82
C LEU A 158 1.38 7.87 -29.48
N PHE A 159 2.63 7.94 -29.02
CA PHE A 159 3.38 6.76 -28.62
C PHE A 159 2.70 6.05 -27.43
N MET A 160 2.27 6.79 -26.40
CA MET A 160 1.57 6.20 -25.25
C MET A 160 0.23 5.57 -25.66
N ASP A 161 -0.55 6.25 -26.51
CA ASP A 161 -1.84 5.75 -26.98
C ASP A 161 -1.64 4.44 -27.77
N GLU A 162 -0.65 4.36 -28.65
CA GLU A 162 -0.32 3.15 -29.41
C GLU A 162 0.25 2.04 -28.52
N TYR A 163 1.11 2.38 -27.54
CA TYR A 163 1.63 1.42 -26.56
C TYR A 163 0.49 0.73 -25.80
N PHE A 164 -0.48 1.47 -25.30
CA PHE A 164 -1.62 0.89 -24.59
C PHE A 164 -2.54 0.11 -25.53
N ARG A 165 -2.76 0.59 -26.75
CA ARG A 165 -3.54 -0.14 -27.76
C ARG A 165 -2.96 -1.54 -28.06
N LEU A 166 -1.64 -1.66 -28.09
CA LEU A 166 -0.96 -2.95 -28.34
C LEU A 166 -0.95 -3.88 -27.11
N LYS A 167 -0.92 -3.32 -25.91
CA LYS A 167 -0.90 -4.12 -24.65
C LYS A 167 -2.26 -4.72 -24.31
N TRP A 168 -3.35 -4.13 -24.78
CA TRP A 168 -4.72 -4.53 -24.44
C TRP A 168 -5.46 -5.23 -25.58
N LYS A 169 -4.74 -5.70 -26.61
CA LYS A 169 -5.24 -6.65 -27.59
C LYS A 169 -5.18 -8.06 -27.01
#